data_b35e8c21d73262d4071fc48c2a6714da
#
_entry.id   b35e8c21d73262d4071fc48c2a6714da
#
_cell.length_a   1.000
_cell.length_b   1.000
_cell.length_c   1.000
_cell.angle_alpha   90.00
_cell.angle_beta   90.00
_cell.angle_gamma   90.00
#
_symmetry.space_group_name_H-M   'P 1'
#
loop_
_entity.id
_entity.type
_entity.pdbx_description
1 polymer ?
#
loop_
_entity_poly.entity_id
_entity_poly.type
_entity_poly.pdbx_seq_one_letter_code
_entity_poly.pdbx_strand_id
1 'polypeptide(L)'
;NSKNASNLDKVEIKDNNGDKLIVNQVNLSEIIESRIQEILRMAKKQINTLTKRQISYIICTGGIANIGDFDLNVLEVFGKNARTCYINTIGIRDTRYASTLGLIKWYDYNAKLKNYDYSILSLEEQEEFSKEESEARTSSNSIIGKVFDYFFE
;
A
#
# COMPACT_ATOMS: atom_id res chain seq x y z
N ASN A 1 11.44 -6.24 -11.59
CA ASN A 1 12.43 -7.31 -11.61
C ASN A 1 13.20 -7.25 -12.94
N SER A 2 14.53 -7.25 -12.89
CA SER A 2 15.38 -7.21 -14.11
C SER A 2 15.05 -8.35 -15.08
N LYS A 3 14.60 -9.50 -14.56
CA LYS A 3 14.22 -10.66 -15.38
C LYS A 3 12.99 -10.44 -16.27
N ASN A 4 12.12 -9.51 -15.91
CA ASN A 4 10.90 -9.18 -16.65
C ASN A 4 11.05 -7.92 -17.49
N ALA A 5 12.18 -7.22 -17.41
CA ALA A 5 12.44 -6.01 -18.16
C ALA A 5 12.76 -6.34 -19.62
N SER A 6 12.24 -5.53 -20.57
CA SER A 6 12.51 -5.68 -22.00
C SER A 6 13.67 -4.82 -22.43
N ASN A 7 14.60 -5.41 -23.22
CA ASN A 7 15.68 -4.66 -23.84
C ASN A 7 15.21 -3.65 -24.90
N LEU A 8 13.96 -3.78 -25.35
CA LEU A 8 13.38 -2.89 -26.36
C LEU A 8 12.86 -1.58 -25.75
N ASP A 9 12.55 -1.58 -24.44
CA ASP A 9 12.01 -0.41 -23.79
C ASP A 9 13.13 0.55 -23.40
N LYS A 10 13.27 1.60 -24.19
CA LYS A 10 14.17 2.71 -23.95
C LYS A 10 13.37 3.92 -23.53
N VAL A 11 13.77 4.55 -22.44
CA VAL A 11 13.14 5.77 -21.91
C VAL A 11 14.10 6.94 -22.11
N GLU A 12 13.63 7.99 -22.78
CA GLU A 12 14.33 9.26 -22.85
C GLU A 12 14.06 10.04 -21.56
N ILE A 13 15.11 10.38 -20.83
CA ILE A 13 15.06 11.29 -19.70
C ILE A 13 15.88 12.52 -20.02
N LYS A 14 15.51 13.68 -19.46
CA LYS A 14 16.31 14.89 -19.55
C LYS A 14 17.15 15.01 -18.29
N ASP A 15 18.45 15.22 -18.48
CA ASP A 15 19.34 15.58 -17.39
C ASP A 15 19.07 17.00 -16.91
N ASN A 16 19.62 17.36 -15.75
CA ASN A 16 19.52 18.70 -15.16
C ASN A 16 20.03 19.81 -16.11
N ASN A 17 20.90 19.47 -17.03
CA ASN A 17 21.44 20.36 -18.07
C ASN A 17 20.54 20.45 -19.32
N GLY A 18 19.44 19.69 -19.37
CA GLY A 18 18.53 19.62 -20.51
C GLY A 18 18.95 18.63 -21.60
N ASP A 19 20.05 17.92 -21.43
CA ASP A 19 20.52 16.92 -22.37
C ASP A 19 19.64 15.64 -22.29
N LYS A 20 19.40 15.05 -23.47
CA LYS A 20 18.62 13.81 -23.57
C LYS A 20 19.52 12.61 -23.24
N LEU A 21 19.14 11.87 -22.20
CA LEU A 21 19.76 10.60 -21.83
C LEU A 21 18.81 9.46 -22.16
N ILE A 22 19.28 8.50 -22.91
CA ILE A 22 18.53 7.27 -23.21
C ILE A 22 18.89 6.21 -22.18
N VAL A 23 17.90 5.81 -21.37
CA VAL A 23 18.07 4.78 -20.35
C VAL A 23 17.39 3.49 -20.82
N ASN A 24 18.12 2.39 -20.77
CA ASN A 24 17.59 1.07 -21.03
C ASN A 24 16.88 0.56 -19.77
N GLN A 25 15.65 0.05 -19.92
CA GLN A 25 14.84 -0.47 -18.82
C GLN A 25 15.56 -1.60 -18.06
N VAL A 26 16.27 -2.49 -18.77
CA VAL A 26 17.01 -3.59 -18.13
C VAL A 26 18.07 -3.05 -17.19
N ASN A 27 18.93 -2.16 -17.66
CA ASN A 27 20.00 -1.59 -16.84
C ASN A 27 19.43 -0.83 -15.63
N LEU A 28 18.34 -0.06 -15.83
CA LEU A 28 17.69 0.64 -14.74
C LEU A 28 17.11 -0.34 -13.71
N SER A 29 16.44 -1.40 -14.17
CA SER A 29 15.87 -2.43 -13.30
C SER A 29 16.94 -3.17 -12.51
N GLU A 30 18.10 -3.48 -13.10
CA GLU A 30 19.22 -4.11 -12.41
C GLU A 30 19.79 -3.22 -11.31
N ILE A 31 19.94 -1.92 -11.58
CA ILE A 31 20.41 -0.95 -10.58
C ILE A 31 19.43 -0.88 -9.41
N ILE A 32 18.14 -0.75 -9.71
CA ILE A 32 17.08 -0.66 -8.67
C ILE A 32 17.05 -1.96 -7.86
N GLU A 33 17.03 -3.11 -8.50
CA GLU A 33 16.99 -4.42 -7.85
C GLU A 33 18.20 -4.62 -6.92
N SER A 34 19.41 -4.28 -7.40
CA SER A 34 20.64 -4.35 -6.59
C SER A 34 20.56 -3.48 -5.34
N ARG A 35 20.02 -2.27 -5.46
CA ARG A 35 19.85 -1.36 -4.31
C ARG A 35 18.79 -1.85 -3.33
N ILE A 36 17.68 -2.39 -3.82
CA ILE A 36 16.65 -3.00 -2.97
C ILE A 36 17.24 -4.17 -2.18
N GLN A 37 17.95 -5.08 -2.85
CA GLN A 37 18.59 -6.22 -2.19
C GLN A 37 19.63 -5.79 -1.15
N GLU A 38 20.42 -4.76 -1.45
CA GLU A 38 21.37 -4.20 -0.49
C GLU A 38 20.65 -3.71 0.79
N ILE A 39 19.60 -2.91 0.62
CA ILE A 39 18.80 -2.39 1.75
C ILE A 39 18.20 -3.54 2.57
N LEU A 40 17.61 -4.54 1.91
CA LEU A 40 17.02 -5.68 2.59
C LEU A 40 18.07 -6.53 3.35
N ARG A 41 19.25 -6.72 2.78
CA ARG A 41 20.36 -7.41 3.45
C ARG A 41 20.88 -6.62 4.66
N MET A 42 20.98 -5.29 4.55
CA MET A 42 21.33 -4.43 5.68
C MET A 42 20.27 -4.53 6.80
N ALA A 43 18.99 -4.49 6.46
CA ALA A 43 17.91 -4.68 7.42
C ALA A 43 17.99 -6.05 8.10
N LYS A 44 18.22 -7.12 7.34
CA LYS A 44 18.42 -8.48 7.88
C LYS A 44 19.60 -8.53 8.85
N LYS A 45 20.72 -7.88 8.52
CA LYS A 45 21.88 -7.77 9.41
C LYS A 45 21.52 -7.07 10.72
N GLN A 46 20.79 -5.98 10.66
CA GLN A 46 20.34 -5.25 11.85
C GLN A 46 19.40 -6.10 12.71
N ILE A 47 18.43 -6.76 12.11
CA ILE A 47 17.53 -7.69 12.82
C ILE A 47 18.32 -8.76 13.57
N ASN A 48 19.30 -9.39 12.91
CA ASN A 48 20.14 -10.44 13.52
C ASN A 48 21.05 -9.90 14.64
N THR A 49 21.33 -8.59 14.63
CA THR A 49 22.08 -7.93 15.71
C THR A 49 21.19 -7.68 16.92
N LEU A 50 19.92 -7.29 16.68
CA LEU A 50 18.96 -6.95 17.73
C LEU A 50 18.41 -8.19 18.44
N THR A 51 18.29 -9.31 17.77
CA THR A 51 17.76 -10.54 18.37
C THR A 51 18.49 -11.79 17.92
N LYS A 52 18.70 -12.73 18.84
CA LYS A 52 19.19 -14.07 18.55
C LYS A 52 18.04 -15.10 18.50
N ARG A 53 16.80 -14.66 18.77
CA ARG A 53 15.63 -15.53 18.71
C ARG A 53 15.24 -15.79 17.25
N GLN A 54 14.69 -16.97 17.01
CA GLN A 54 14.12 -17.29 15.71
C GLN A 54 12.91 -16.38 15.45
N ILE A 55 12.93 -15.70 14.31
CA ILE A 55 11.83 -14.82 13.88
C ILE A 55 10.84 -15.68 13.10
N SER A 56 9.61 -15.73 13.59
CA SER A 56 8.55 -16.53 12.97
C SER A 56 8.00 -15.87 11.71
N TYR A 57 7.99 -14.53 11.65
CA TYR A 57 7.37 -13.82 10.54
C TYR A 57 7.96 -12.41 10.34
N ILE A 58 8.13 -12.01 9.08
CA ILE A 58 8.60 -10.67 8.69
C ILE A 58 7.59 -10.09 7.70
N ILE A 59 7.10 -8.90 7.97
CA ILE A 59 6.22 -8.16 7.06
C ILE A 59 6.94 -6.90 6.60
N CYS A 60 7.13 -6.78 5.29
CA CYS A 60 7.67 -5.58 4.66
C CYS A 60 6.54 -4.67 4.20
N THR A 61 6.64 -3.38 4.51
CA THR A 61 5.65 -2.37 4.13
C THR A 61 6.33 -1.04 3.82
N GLY A 62 5.59 -0.10 3.28
CA GLY A 62 6.08 1.23 2.91
C GLY A 62 6.08 1.45 1.40
N GLY A 63 6.51 2.63 0.95
CA GLY A 63 6.41 3.03 -0.46
C GLY A 63 7.17 2.12 -1.43
N ILE A 64 8.33 1.61 -1.02
CA ILE A 64 9.15 0.69 -1.84
C ILE A 64 8.42 -0.64 -2.07
N ALA A 65 7.56 -1.05 -1.14
CA ALA A 65 6.79 -2.29 -1.27
C ALA A 65 5.77 -2.29 -2.42
N ASN A 66 5.50 -1.12 -3.02
CA ASN A 66 4.64 -0.99 -4.20
C ASN A 66 5.38 -1.21 -5.53
N ILE A 67 6.71 -1.35 -5.51
CA ILE A 67 7.49 -1.64 -6.71
C ILE A 67 7.14 -3.06 -7.17
N GLY A 68 6.93 -3.23 -8.47
CA GLY A 68 6.65 -4.53 -9.06
C GLY A 68 7.70 -5.58 -8.68
N ASP A 69 7.25 -6.79 -8.35
CA ASP A 69 8.07 -7.93 -7.97
C ASP A 69 8.95 -7.70 -6.70
N PHE A 70 8.61 -6.71 -5.87
CA PHE A 70 9.33 -6.47 -4.61
C PHE A 70 9.26 -7.68 -3.66
N ASP A 71 8.16 -8.40 -3.67
CA ASP A 71 7.95 -9.63 -2.89
C ASP A 71 8.95 -10.74 -3.23
N LEU A 72 9.42 -10.83 -4.48
CA LEU A 72 10.48 -11.76 -4.88
C LEU A 72 11.80 -11.43 -4.20
N ASN A 73 12.16 -10.14 -4.12
CA ASN A 73 13.34 -9.69 -3.41
C ASN A 73 13.26 -9.95 -1.89
N VAL A 74 12.08 -9.74 -1.31
CA VAL A 74 11.82 -10.04 0.10
C VAL A 74 11.97 -11.53 0.37
N LEU A 75 11.40 -12.38 -0.48
CA LEU A 75 11.50 -13.84 -0.39
C LEU A 75 12.95 -14.32 -0.51
N GLU A 76 13.71 -13.76 -1.45
CA GLU A 76 15.11 -14.11 -1.67
C GLU A 76 15.99 -13.78 -0.44
N VAL A 77 15.81 -12.60 0.14
CA VAL A 77 16.66 -12.14 1.25
C VAL A 77 16.23 -12.76 2.58
N PHE A 78 14.95 -12.79 2.90
CA PHE A 78 14.43 -13.21 4.21
C PHE A 78 13.91 -14.65 4.24
N GLY A 79 13.58 -15.21 3.08
CA GLY A 79 13.03 -16.57 2.98
C GLY A 79 11.50 -16.61 3.10
N LYS A 80 10.98 -17.84 3.21
CA LYS A 80 9.53 -18.14 3.09
C LYS A 80 8.65 -17.49 4.16
N ASN A 81 9.23 -17.08 5.28
CA ASN A 81 8.50 -16.47 6.39
C ASN A 81 8.38 -14.95 6.24
N ALA A 82 8.86 -14.38 5.17
CA ALA A 82 8.75 -12.96 4.88
C ALA A 82 7.75 -12.68 3.76
N ARG A 83 6.97 -11.63 3.91
CA ARG A 83 5.97 -11.20 2.93
C ARG A 83 5.87 -9.69 2.86
N THR A 84 5.37 -9.21 1.74
CA THR A 84 4.96 -7.82 1.58
C THR A 84 3.54 -7.63 2.13
N CYS A 85 3.29 -6.51 2.79
CA CYS A 85 1.96 -6.14 3.26
C CYS A 85 1.10 -5.67 2.09
N TYR A 86 -0.09 -6.24 1.95
CA TYR A 86 -1.11 -5.77 1.02
C TYR A 86 -2.28 -5.18 1.81
N ILE A 87 -2.70 -3.97 1.42
CA ILE A 87 -3.82 -3.28 2.05
C ILE A 87 -5.06 -3.52 1.19
N ASN A 88 -6.07 -4.19 1.76
CA ASN A 88 -7.37 -4.46 1.12
C ASN A 88 -8.47 -3.51 1.61
N THR A 89 -8.13 -2.24 1.85
CA THR A 89 -9.11 -1.24 2.27
C THR A 89 -9.53 -0.41 1.05
N ILE A 90 -10.83 -0.27 0.83
CA ILE A 90 -11.36 0.56 -0.26
C ILE A 90 -10.87 1.99 -0.06
N GLY A 91 -10.33 2.61 -1.12
CA GLY A 91 -9.75 3.95 -1.11
C GLY A 91 -8.28 4.02 -0.65
N ILE A 92 -7.76 3.00 0.05
CA ILE A 92 -6.38 2.97 0.54
C ILE A 92 -5.75 1.63 0.18
N ARG A 93 -5.14 1.54 -0.99
CA ARG A 93 -4.42 0.32 -1.44
C ARG A 93 -2.91 0.47 -1.42
N ASP A 94 -2.43 1.69 -1.31
CA ASP A 94 -1.00 2.00 -1.34
C ASP A 94 -0.37 1.72 0.04
N THR A 95 0.67 0.90 0.05
CA THR A 95 1.38 0.49 1.27
C THR A 95 2.11 1.65 1.97
N ARG A 96 2.26 2.82 1.32
CA ARG A 96 2.75 4.04 1.97
C ARG A 96 1.89 4.46 3.16
N TYR A 97 0.60 4.17 3.10
CA TYR A 97 -0.37 4.53 4.15
C TYR A 97 -0.57 3.43 5.20
N ALA A 98 0.21 2.34 5.15
CA ALA A 98 0.07 1.21 6.08
C ALA A 98 0.17 1.62 7.55
N SER A 99 1.12 2.49 7.88
CA SER A 99 1.30 2.99 9.26
C SER A 99 0.13 3.85 9.72
N THR A 100 -0.36 4.75 8.87
CA THR A 100 -1.51 5.61 9.17
C THR A 100 -2.77 4.77 9.39
N LEU A 101 -3.03 3.83 8.49
CA LEU A 101 -4.16 2.91 8.63
C LEU A 101 -4.05 2.03 9.88
N GLY A 102 -2.83 1.60 10.21
CA GLY A 102 -2.54 0.86 11.42
C GLY A 102 -2.86 1.64 12.68
N LEU A 103 -2.50 2.93 12.73
CA LEU A 103 -2.82 3.82 13.86
C LEU A 103 -4.33 4.04 14.01
N ILE A 104 -5.05 4.25 12.91
CA ILE A 104 -6.52 4.41 12.93
C ILE A 104 -7.18 3.13 13.48
N LYS A 105 -6.79 1.96 12.97
CA LYS A 105 -7.33 0.67 13.44
C LYS A 105 -6.97 0.39 14.89
N TRP A 106 -5.77 0.73 15.31
CA TRP A 106 -5.33 0.59 16.70
C TRP A 106 -6.14 1.49 17.64
N TYR A 107 -6.39 2.74 17.22
CA TYR A 107 -7.20 3.67 17.99
C TYR A 107 -8.65 3.16 18.12
N ASP A 108 -9.28 2.78 17.01
CA ASP A 108 -10.63 2.21 16.98
C ASP A 108 -10.76 0.97 17.90
N TYR A 109 -9.79 0.07 17.80
CA TYR A 109 -9.75 -1.13 18.66
C TYR A 109 -9.66 -0.77 20.15
N ASN A 110 -8.80 0.17 20.53
CA ASN A 110 -8.64 0.61 21.93
C ASN A 110 -9.88 1.37 22.44
N ALA A 111 -10.51 2.18 21.60
CA ALA A 111 -11.75 2.87 21.93
C ALA A 111 -12.88 1.87 22.22
N LYS A 112 -13.03 0.87 21.36
CA LYS A 112 -14.00 -0.22 21.56
C LYS A 112 -13.76 -1.02 22.84
N LEU A 113 -12.50 -1.35 23.16
CA LEU A 113 -12.16 -2.04 24.41
C LEU A 113 -12.52 -1.23 25.65
N LYS A 114 -12.42 0.09 25.59
CA LYS A 114 -12.76 0.99 26.69
C LYS A 114 -14.22 1.41 26.72
N ASN A 115 -15.05 0.88 25.81
CA ASN A 115 -16.43 1.32 25.58
C ASN A 115 -16.52 2.85 25.38
N TYR A 116 -15.51 3.42 24.74
CA TYR A 116 -15.46 4.83 24.43
C TYR A 116 -16.08 5.05 23.04
N ASP A 117 -17.20 5.76 23.03
CA ASP A 117 -17.84 6.19 21.79
C ASP A 117 -17.20 7.49 21.33
N TYR A 118 -16.68 7.51 20.09
CA TYR A 118 -16.04 8.69 19.52
C TYR A 118 -16.52 8.91 18.10
N SER A 119 -16.63 10.15 17.73
CA SER A 119 -16.81 10.57 16.35
C SER A 119 -15.69 11.52 15.94
N ILE A 120 -15.21 11.39 14.73
CA ILE A 120 -14.25 12.31 14.12
C ILE A 120 -15.00 13.56 13.63
N LEU A 121 -16.30 13.41 13.38
CA LEU A 121 -17.17 14.48 12.89
C LEU A 121 -17.76 15.26 14.07
N SER A 122 -17.85 16.57 13.94
CA SER A 122 -18.64 17.40 14.84
C SER A 122 -20.15 17.03 14.76
N LEU A 123 -20.93 17.42 15.74
CA LEU A 123 -22.37 17.15 15.73
C LEU A 123 -23.05 17.75 14.48
N GLU A 124 -22.61 18.93 14.05
CA GLU A 124 -23.12 19.61 12.86
C GLU A 124 -22.81 18.81 11.57
N GLU A 125 -21.58 18.33 11.42
CA GLU A 125 -21.16 17.50 10.30
C GLU A 125 -21.90 16.15 10.30
N GLN A 126 -22.16 15.54 11.47
CA GLN A 126 -22.93 14.30 11.58
C GLN A 126 -24.38 14.49 11.12
N GLU A 127 -25.00 15.62 11.48
CA GLU A 127 -26.36 15.95 11.03
C GLU A 127 -26.40 16.22 9.52
N GLU A 128 -25.39 16.88 8.97
CA GLU A 128 -25.30 17.13 7.53
C GLU A 128 -25.16 15.83 6.75
N PHE A 129 -24.22 14.94 7.15
CA PHE A 129 -24.07 13.61 6.55
C PHE A 129 -25.33 12.76 6.64
N SER A 130 -26.03 12.79 7.78
CA SER A 130 -27.29 12.03 7.94
C SER A 130 -28.42 12.57 7.07
N LYS A 131 -28.44 13.88 6.80
CA LYS A 131 -29.39 14.49 5.83
C LYS A 131 -29.05 14.08 4.40
N GLU A 132 -27.78 14.18 3.98
CA GLU A 132 -27.34 13.74 2.66
C GLU A 132 -27.66 12.25 2.42
N GLU A 133 -27.42 11.40 3.42
CA GLU A 133 -27.73 9.97 3.33
C GLU A 133 -29.24 9.71 3.22
N SER A 134 -30.05 10.48 3.92
CA SER A 134 -31.52 10.38 3.83
C SER A 134 -32.06 10.89 2.50
N GLU A 135 -31.47 11.96 1.94
CA GLU A 135 -31.81 12.48 0.62
C GLU A 135 -31.36 11.53 -0.50
N ALA A 136 -30.19 10.90 -0.36
CA ALA A 136 -29.72 9.88 -1.29
C ALA A 136 -30.61 8.65 -1.30
N ARG A 137 -31.13 8.22 -0.14
CA ARG A 137 -32.10 7.10 -0.02
C ARG A 137 -33.45 7.45 -0.61
N THR A 138 -33.91 8.69 -0.48
CA THR A 138 -35.18 9.16 -1.09
C THR A 138 -35.03 9.34 -2.61
N SER A 139 -33.83 9.59 -3.11
CA SER A 139 -33.54 9.64 -4.56
C SER A 139 -33.35 8.25 -5.19
N SER A 140 -33.52 7.15 -4.44
CA SER A 140 -33.49 5.77 -4.96
C SER A 140 -34.58 5.47 -6.00
N ASN A 141 -35.49 6.39 -6.23
CA ASN A 141 -36.33 6.43 -7.44
C ASN A 141 -35.57 6.85 -8.72
N SER A 142 -34.26 7.08 -8.63
CA SER A 142 -33.43 7.34 -9.80
C SER A 142 -33.30 6.06 -10.65
N ILE A 143 -33.12 6.24 -11.96
CA ILE A 143 -32.94 5.16 -12.93
C ILE A 143 -31.82 4.20 -12.52
N ILE A 144 -30.80 4.73 -11.83
CA ILE A 144 -29.63 3.97 -11.33
C ILE A 144 -30.02 3.04 -10.17
N GLY A 145 -30.87 3.47 -9.23
CA GLY A 145 -31.38 2.62 -8.15
C GLY A 145 -32.19 1.43 -8.68
N LYS A 146 -33.06 1.66 -9.67
CA LYS A 146 -33.84 0.59 -10.31
C LYS A 146 -32.98 -0.40 -11.12
N VAL A 147 -31.84 0.04 -11.67
CA VAL A 147 -30.89 -0.84 -12.36
C VAL A 147 -30.12 -1.69 -11.36
N PHE A 148 -29.74 -1.15 -10.21
CA PHE A 148 -29.06 -1.91 -9.15
C PHE A 148 -29.99 -2.98 -8.54
N ASP A 149 -31.24 -2.66 -8.23
CA ASP A 149 -32.21 -3.63 -7.72
C ASP A 149 -32.46 -4.78 -8.71
N TYR A 150 -32.45 -4.51 -10.01
CA TYR A 150 -32.62 -5.53 -11.06
C TYR A 150 -31.43 -6.50 -11.19
N PHE A 151 -30.22 -6.09 -10.81
CA PHE A 151 -29.01 -6.94 -10.93
C PHE A 151 -28.67 -7.73 -9.66
N PHE A 152 -29.30 -7.44 -8.53
CA PHE A 152 -28.96 -8.05 -7.24
C PHE A 152 -30.16 -8.75 -6.56
N GLU A 153 -31.25 -8.95 -7.28
CA GLU A 153 -32.34 -9.85 -6.93
C GLU A 153 -32.09 -11.23 -7.62
#